data_dd5d00fdc289771bc815f33f41c63441
#
_entry.id   dd5d00fdc289771bc815f33f41c63441
#
_cell.length_a   1.000
_cell.length_b   1.000
_cell.length_c   1.000
_cell.angle_alpha   90.00
_cell.angle_beta   90.00
_cell.angle_gamma   90.00
#
_symmetry.space_group_name_H-M   'P 1'
#
loop_
_entity.id
_entity.type
_entity.pdbx_description
1 polymer ?
#
loop_
_entity_poly.entity_id
_entity_poly.type
_entity_poly.pdbx_seq_one_letter_code
_entity_poly.pdbx_strand_id
1 'polypeptide(L)'
;YKDSKVNRYTANLNVTHHIIDNLSLNIISSASYRKQQAPGTLSQSVNAASGEVSRDFDINPYSYALNSSRALDPNTYYQANYAPFNIFNELENNKIDLNVVDTKFQAELKYKPIRDLELSAIGAIKYASTSQEHKITENSNQANAYRAMKNTTVRDNNNLLYTDPDNAYALPITVLPQGGFYKRTDNRMLSYDFRATANYNHTFNRDHIVNLFGGMESTNIERSRSWFNGVGMQYYASEVPFYIYQFFKKSQEENMDYYTLSNTNSRSAAFFANGTYSYKGKYNFNGTIRYEGTNMLGRSRSARWLPTWNISG
;
A
#
# COMPACT_ATOMS: atom_id res chain seq x y z
N TYR A 1 0.37 0.49 23.70
CA TYR A 1 1.07 1.77 23.92
C TYR A 1 0.06 2.86 24.25
N LYS A 2 0.52 3.92 24.94
CA LYS A 2 -0.32 5.10 25.21
C LYS A 2 -0.91 5.63 23.89
N ASP A 3 -2.22 5.87 23.86
CA ASP A 3 -2.97 6.35 22.71
C ASP A 3 -2.93 5.48 21.44
N SER A 4 -2.31 4.30 21.50
CA SER A 4 -2.36 3.36 20.38
C SER A 4 -3.67 2.60 20.37
N LYS A 5 -4.40 2.66 19.26
CA LYS A 5 -5.69 1.96 19.11
C LYS A 5 -5.92 1.53 17.67
N VAL A 6 -6.64 0.43 17.53
CA VAL A 6 -7.09 -0.08 16.22
C VAL A 6 -8.57 -0.38 16.32
N ASN A 7 -9.36 0.25 15.46
CA ASN A 7 -10.76 -0.07 15.27
C ASN A 7 -10.94 -0.61 13.86
N ARG A 8 -11.61 -1.74 13.72
CA ARG A 8 -11.91 -2.34 12.42
C ARG A 8 -13.38 -2.73 12.37
N TYR A 9 -14.04 -2.31 11.30
CA TYR A 9 -15.40 -2.68 10.99
C TYR A 9 -15.38 -3.45 9.68
N THR A 10 -16.08 -4.57 9.64
CA THR A 10 -16.13 -5.42 8.44
C THR A 10 -17.58 -5.86 8.23
N ALA A 11 -18.05 -5.73 7.00
CA ALA A 11 -19.34 -6.22 6.56
C ALA A 11 -19.15 -7.13 5.33
N ASN A 12 -19.81 -8.28 5.32
CA ASN A 12 -19.82 -9.21 4.20
C ASN A 12 -21.24 -9.60 3.85
N LEU A 13 -21.53 -9.63 2.56
CA LEU A 13 -22.79 -10.09 2.01
C LEU A 13 -22.50 -11.17 0.97
N ASN A 14 -23.19 -12.29 1.07
CA ASN A 14 -23.18 -13.34 0.04
C ASN A 14 -24.61 -13.81 -0.18
N VAL A 15 -25.14 -13.56 -1.37
CA VAL A 15 -26.51 -13.88 -1.75
C VAL A 15 -26.51 -14.61 -3.07
N THR A 16 -27.13 -15.79 -3.09
CA THR A 16 -27.41 -16.52 -4.32
C THR A 16 -28.90 -16.48 -4.59
N HIS A 17 -29.27 -15.99 -5.77
CA HIS A 17 -30.65 -15.93 -6.25
C HIS A 17 -30.81 -16.82 -7.49
N HIS A 18 -31.72 -17.77 -7.43
CA HIS A 18 -32.10 -18.59 -8.58
C HIS A 18 -33.20 -17.85 -9.35
N ILE A 19 -32.85 -17.30 -10.52
CA ILE A 19 -33.80 -16.55 -11.39
C ILE A 19 -34.77 -17.53 -12.02
N ILE A 20 -34.24 -18.64 -12.53
CA ILE A 20 -34.93 -19.82 -13.03
C ILE A 20 -34.09 -21.06 -12.69
N ASP A 21 -34.57 -22.25 -12.90
CA ASP A 21 -33.91 -23.52 -12.51
C ASP A 21 -32.49 -23.67 -13.05
N ASN A 22 -32.22 -23.11 -14.23
CA ASN A 22 -30.92 -23.22 -14.90
C ASN A 22 -30.13 -21.88 -14.95
N LEU A 23 -30.64 -20.82 -14.27
CA LEU A 23 -29.96 -19.53 -14.21
C LEU A 23 -29.92 -19.01 -12.81
N SER A 24 -28.72 -18.78 -12.28
CA SER A 24 -28.51 -18.22 -10.94
C SER A 24 -27.57 -17.01 -10.97
N LEU A 25 -27.85 -16.06 -10.10
CA LEU A 25 -27.05 -14.88 -9.82
C LEU A 25 -26.49 -14.99 -8.41
N ASN A 26 -25.18 -14.92 -8.29
CA ASN A 26 -24.48 -14.87 -6.99
C ASN A 26 -23.84 -13.49 -6.83
N ILE A 27 -24.17 -12.80 -5.74
CA ILE A 27 -23.63 -11.48 -5.39
C ILE A 27 -22.80 -11.63 -4.12
N ILE A 28 -21.54 -11.23 -4.21
CA ILE A 28 -20.60 -11.20 -3.11
C ILE A 28 -20.14 -9.75 -2.93
N SER A 29 -20.37 -9.20 -1.75
CA SER A 29 -19.89 -7.87 -1.39
C SER A 29 -19.16 -7.92 -0.06
N SER A 30 -18.05 -7.24 0.02
CA SER A 30 -17.31 -7.05 1.26
C SER A 30 -16.89 -5.59 1.41
N ALA A 31 -16.99 -5.10 2.63
CA ALA A 31 -16.51 -3.77 3.00
C ALA A 31 -15.76 -3.85 4.31
N SER A 32 -14.62 -3.18 4.39
CA SER A 32 -13.81 -3.08 5.60
C SER A 32 -13.32 -1.65 5.77
N TYR A 33 -13.49 -1.12 6.96
CA TYR A 33 -12.91 0.16 7.39
C TYR A 33 -12.05 -0.07 8.61
N ARG A 34 -10.79 0.36 8.57
CA ARG A 34 -9.85 0.31 9.68
C ARG A 34 -9.32 1.71 9.97
N LYS A 35 -9.45 2.12 11.23
CA LYS A 35 -8.80 3.30 11.77
C LYS A 35 -7.78 2.85 12.81
N GLN A 36 -6.53 3.25 12.63
CA GLN A 36 -5.44 2.91 13.53
C GLN A 36 -4.67 4.16 13.89
N GLN A 37 -4.36 4.32 15.16
CA GLN A 37 -3.42 5.30 15.67
C GLN A 37 -2.24 4.57 16.30
N ALA A 38 -1.02 4.99 15.97
CA ALA A 38 0.22 4.40 16.44
C ALA A 38 1.27 5.49 16.73
N PRO A 39 2.30 5.18 17.53
CA PRO A 39 3.47 6.04 17.65
C PRO A 39 4.10 6.28 16.28
N GLY A 40 4.66 7.47 16.08
CA GLY A 40 5.39 7.82 14.88
C GLY A 40 6.82 7.26 14.86
N THR A 41 7.54 7.64 13.83
CA THR A 41 8.96 7.32 13.64
C THR A 41 9.73 8.59 13.32
N LEU A 42 11.01 8.67 13.64
CA LEU A 42 11.84 9.83 13.28
C LEU A 42 12.33 9.75 11.83
N SER A 43 12.81 8.60 11.43
CA SER A 43 13.19 8.34 10.04
C SER A 43 12.84 6.91 9.63
N GLN A 44 12.72 6.72 8.34
CA GLN A 44 12.42 5.42 7.76
C GLN A 44 13.15 5.33 6.42
N SER A 45 14.03 4.34 6.28
CA SER A 45 14.65 3.99 5.00
C SER A 45 14.13 2.64 4.52
N VAL A 46 13.92 2.52 3.21
CA VAL A 46 13.50 1.28 2.57
C VAL A 46 14.66 0.79 1.71
N ASN A 47 15.15 -0.40 1.98
CA ASN A 47 16.10 -1.06 1.10
C ASN A 47 15.37 -1.54 -0.16
N ALA A 48 15.64 -0.91 -1.29
CA ALA A 48 14.99 -1.22 -2.56
C ALA A 48 15.23 -2.66 -3.05
N ALA A 49 16.33 -3.29 -2.63
CA ALA A 49 16.68 -4.65 -3.05
C ALA A 49 16.02 -5.74 -2.20
N SER A 50 15.90 -5.53 -0.89
CA SER A 50 15.31 -6.51 0.04
C SER A 50 13.86 -6.21 0.41
N GLY A 51 13.37 -5.00 0.14
CA GLY A 51 12.09 -4.52 0.64
C GLY A 51 12.08 -4.27 2.15
N GLU A 52 13.22 -4.40 2.81
CA GLU A 52 13.36 -4.21 4.25
C GLU A 52 13.22 -2.75 4.61
N VAL A 53 12.40 -2.47 5.62
CA VAL A 53 12.21 -1.13 6.17
C VAL A 53 13.08 -0.99 7.41
N SER A 54 14.13 -0.18 7.31
CA SER A 54 14.96 0.24 8.45
C SER A 54 14.44 1.55 9.02
N ARG A 55 14.38 1.64 10.34
CA ARG A 55 13.99 2.84 11.08
C ARG A 55 15.15 3.28 11.94
N ASP A 56 15.62 4.50 11.74
CA ASP A 56 16.76 5.03 12.52
C ASP A 56 16.37 5.28 13.97
N PHE A 57 15.12 5.62 14.20
CA PHE A 57 14.56 5.78 15.52
C PHE A 57 13.11 5.33 15.55
N ASP A 58 12.79 4.38 16.39
CA ASP A 58 11.43 3.89 16.59
C ASP A 58 10.90 4.38 17.93
N ILE A 59 9.83 5.16 17.92
CA ILE A 59 9.11 5.58 19.12
C ILE A 59 8.30 4.40 19.65
N ASN A 60 8.99 3.33 19.97
CA ASN A 60 8.43 2.12 20.48
C ASN A 60 8.79 1.98 21.97
N PRO A 61 7.83 2.13 22.90
CA PRO A 61 8.09 2.02 24.34
C PRO A 61 8.69 0.69 24.76
N TYR A 62 8.40 -0.39 24.03
CA TYR A 62 8.97 -1.71 24.33
C TYR A 62 10.47 -1.77 23.97
N SER A 63 10.84 -1.33 22.76
CA SER A 63 12.25 -1.23 22.36
C SER A 63 13.00 -0.26 23.28
N TYR A 64 12.38 0.85 23.63
CA TYR A 64 12.95 1.81 24.58
C TYR A 64 13.23 1.15 25.93
N ALA A 65 12.26 0.43 26.51
CA ALA A 65 12.41 -0.24 27.79
C ALA A 65 13.48 -1.35 27.77
N LEU A 66 13.62 -2.07 26.65
CA LEU A 66 14.65 -3.12 26.49
C LEU A 66 16.07 -2.55 26.35
N ASN A 67 16.20 -1.39 25.71
CA ASN A 67 17.51 -0.79 25.41
C ASN A 67 17.92 0.33 26.37
N SER A 68 17.07 0.65 27.35
CA SER A 68 17.37 1.67 28.37
C SER A 68 17.84 1.04 29.67
N SER A 69 18.72 1.76 30.40
CA SER A 69 19.12 1.36 31.74
C SER A 69 17.91 1.29 32.66
N ARG A 70 17.85 0.29 33.53
CA ARG A 70 16.82 0.18 34.59
C ARG A 70 16.89 1.30 35.64
N ALA A 71 18.02 2.00 35.69
CA ALA A 71 18.21 3.15 36.57
C ALA A 71 17.74 4.46 35.95
N LEU A 72 17.36 4.48 34.65
CA LEU A 72 16.87 5.65 33.95
C LEU A 72 15.43 5.93 34.37
N ASP A 73 15.16 7.13 34.88
CA ASP A 73 13.79 7.61 35.09
C ASP A 73 13.17 8.00 33.76
N PRO A 74 12.10 7.32 33.29
CA PRO A 74 11.46 7.60 32.02
C PRO A 74 10.75 8.98 31.97
N ASN A 75 10.59 9.66 33.11
CA ASN A 75 10.02 11.01 33.17
C ASN A 75 11.07 12.09 32.99
N THR A 76 12.35 11.76 33.04
CA THR A 76 13.42 12.74 32.80
C THR A 76 13.73 12.89 31.31
N TYR A 77 14.21 14.08 30.97
CA TYR A 77 14.69 14.36 29.61
C TYR A 77 16.20 14.13 29.55
N TYR A 78 16.66 13.48 28.52
CA TYR A 78 18.06 13.35 28.18
C TYR A 78 18.30 13.81 26.73
N GLN A 79 19.57 13.96 26.33
CA GLN A 79 19.89 14.42 24.98
C GLN A 79 19.89 13.26 23.99
N ALA A 80 19.11 13.38 22.94
CA ALA A 80 19.12 12.50 21.79
C ALA A 80 18.86 13.32 20.52
N ASN A 81 19.54 13.00 19.41
CA ASN A 81 19.34 13.69 18.15
C ASN A 81 19.42 15.22 18.28
N TYR A 82 20.48 15.72 18.94
CA TYR A 82 20.76 17.15 19.22
C TYR A 82 19.78 17.86 20.17
N ALA A 83 18.70 17.23 20.59
CA ALA A 83 17.62 17.87 21.34
C ALA A 83 17.18 17.04 22.55
N PRO A 84 16.45 17.63 23.52
CA PRO A 84 15.86 16.88 24.61
C PRO A 84 14.91 15.80 24.12
N PHE A 85 14.99 14.63 24.71
CA PHE A 85 14.15 13.47 24.42
C PHE A 85 13.50 12.93 25.69
N ASN A 86 12.22 12.63 25.62
CA ASN A 86 11.48 11.89 26.60
C ASN A 86 10.45 11.01 25.88
N ILE A 87 10.44 9.71 26.21
CA ILE A 87 9.59 8.75 25.48
C ILE A 87 8.09 9.06 25.60
N PHE A 88 7.63 9.53 26.75
CA PHE A 88 6.21 9.87 26.93
C PHE A 88 5.84 11.13 26.16
N ASN A 89 6.73 12.12 26.12
CA ASN A 89 6.56 13.31 25.29
C ASN A 89 6.50 12.96 23.80
N GLU A 90 7.38 12.04 23.33
CA GLU A 90 7.34 11.60 21.93
C GLU A 90 6.05 10.85 21.58
N LEU A 91 5.53 10.00 22.47
CA LEU A 91 4.25 9.32 22.27
C LEU A 91 3.07 10.29 22.13
N GLU A 92 3.15 11.48 22.73
CA GLU A 92 2.13 12.53 22.61
C GLU A 92 2.32 13.40 21.37
N ASN A 93 3.57 13.66 21.00
CA ASN A 93 3.94 14.68 20.02
C ASN A 93 4.35 14.11 18.63
N ASN A 94 4.41 12.79 18.49
CA ASN A 94 4.78 12.13 17.24
C ASN A 94 3.90 10.91 17.02
N LYS A 95 2.87 11.06 16.17
CA LYS A 95 1.82 10.05 15.97
C LYS A 95 1.56 9.80 14.50
N ILE A 96 1.21 8.55 14.20
CA ILE A 96 0.73 8.13 12.89
C ILE A 96 -0.73 7.73 12.98
N ASP A 97 -1.57 8.37 12.20
CA ASP A 97 -2.96 8.00 11.97
C ASP A 97 -3.09 7.30 10.62
N LEU A 98 -3.63 6.08 10.62
CA LEU A 98 -3.83 5.26 9.44
C LEU A 98 -5.32 4.97 9.26
N ASN A 99 -5.86 5.37 8.11
CA ASN A 99 -7.22 5.06 7.71
C ASN A 99 -7.16 4.17 6.46
N VAL A 100 -7.82 3.01 6.53
CA VAL A 100 -7.88 2.05 5.42
C VAL A 100 -9.33 1.73 5.11
N VAL A 101 -9.72 1.92 3.87
CA VAL A 101 -11.00 1.49 3.30
C VAL A 101 -10.70 0.42 2.25
N ASP A 102 -11.37 -0.70 2.32
CA ASP A 102 -11.33 -1.75 1.29
C ASP A 102 -12.76 -2.21 1.02
N THR A 103 -13.19 -2.12 -0.23
CA THR A 103 -14.51 -2.55 -0.65
C THR A 103 -14.42 -3.37 -1.92
N LYS A 104 -15.17 -4.45 -1.97
CA LYS A 104 -15.29 -5.31 -3.15
C LYS A 104 -16.75 -5.62 -3.40
N PHE A 105 -17.15 -5.49 -4.64
CA PHE A 105 -18.43 -5.98 -5.14
C PHE A 105 -18.17 -6.93 -6.30
N GLN A 106 -18.80 -8.11 -6.28
CA GLN A 106 -18.69 -9.12 -7.31
C GLN A 106 -20.07 -9.68 -7.61
N ALA A 107 -20.38 -9.81 -8.88
CA ALA A 107 -21.56 -10.51 -9.38
C ALA A 107 -21.13 -11.65 -10.29
N GLU A 108 -21.70 -12.82 -10.09
CA GLU A 108 -21.50 -14.01 -10.91
C GLU A 108 -22.83 -14.50 -11.43
N LEU A 109 -22.95 -14.59 -12.75
CA LEU A 109 -24.09 -15.17 -13.42
C LEU A 109 -23.71 -16.56 -13.91
N LYS A 110 -24.45 -17.59 -13.48
CA LYS A 110 -24.29 -18.99 -13.94
C LYS A 110 -25.50 -19.42 -14.70
N TYR A 111 -25.27 -19.95 -15.91
CA TYR A 111 -26.31 -20.43 -16.79
C TYR A 111 -26.00 -21.85 -17.28
N LYS A 112 -26.95 -22.76 -17.13
CA LYS A 112 -26.88 -24.16 -17.60
C LYS A 112 -27.89 -24.39 -18.71
N PRO A 113 -27.58 -24.02 -19.98
CA PRO A 113 -28.50 -24.19 -21.10
C PRO A 113 -28.88 -25.66 -21.33
N ILE A 114 -27.95 -26.57 -21.08
CA ILE A 114 -28.13 -28.00 -21.13
C ILE A 114 -27.42 -28.66 -19.93
N ARG A 115 -27.74 -29.90 -19.64
CA ARG A 115 -27.22 -30.63 -18.45
C ARG A 115 -25.68 -30.65 -18.38
N ASP A 116 -25.01 -30.74 -19.53
CA ASP A 116 -23.58 -30.98 -19.64
C ASP A 116 -22.78 -29.68 -19.88
N LEU A 117 -23.42 -28.54 -20.06
CA LEU A 117 -22.78 -27.25 -20.30
C LEU A 117 -23.15 -26.23 -19.23
N GLU A 118 -22.12 -25.67 -18.61
CA GLU A 118 -22.25 -24.53 -17.68
C GLU A 118 -21.48 -23.33 -18.25
N LEU A 119 -22.16 -22.21 -18.34
CA LEU A 119 -21.59 -20.90 -18.67
C LEU A 119 -21.56 -20.04 -17.42
N SER A 120 -20.45 -19.37 -17.16
CA SER A 120 -20.33 -18.43 -16.05
C SER A 120 -19.74 -17.11 -16.51
N ALA A 121 -20.30 -16.01 -16.04
CA ALA A 121 -19.75 -14.67 -16.23
C ALA A 121 -19.62 -13.98 -14.87
N ILE A 122 -18.42 -13.52 -14.55
CA ILE A 122 -18.09 -12.85 -13.29
C ILE A 122 -17.63 -11.45 -13.61
N GLY A 123 -18.24 -10.45 -12.95
CA GLY A 123 -17.76 -9.08 -12.93
C GLY A 123 -17.45 -8.67 -11.48
N ALA A 124 -16.31 -8.03 -11.26
CA ALA A 124 -15.94 -7.52 -9.95
C ALA A 124 -15.36 -6.10 -10.03
N ILE A 125 -15.67 -5.30 -9.02
CA ILE A 125 -15.07 -3.98 -8.80
C ILE A 125 -14.50 -4.00 -7.40
N LYS A 126 -13.23 -3.60 -7.27
CA LYS A 126 -12.57 -3.42 -5.99
C LYS A 126 -12.04 -2.02 -5.86
N TYR A 127 -12.38 -1.36 -4.76
CA TYR A 127 -11.80 -0.07 -4.36
C TYR A 127 -11.08 -0.23 -3.05
N ALA A 128 -9.82 0.20 -3.00
CA ALA A 128 -9.03 0.29 -1.78
C ALA A 128 -8.42 1.68 -1.66
N SER A 129 -8.49 2.26 -0.48
CA SER A 129 -7.89 3.55 -0.15
C SER A 129 -7.20 3.47 1.20
N THR A 130 -5.96 3.94 1.24
CA THR A 130 -5.18 4.04 2.47
C THR A 130 -4.67 5.46 2.59
N SER A 131 -5.01 6.13 3.68
CA SER A 131 -4.47 7.45 4.05
C SER A 131 -3.67 7.29 5.34
N GLN A 132 -2.41 7.67 5.29
CA GLN A 132 -1.52 7.71 6.44
C GLN A 132 -1.11 9.15 6.69
N GLU A 133 -1.41 9.65 7.86
CA GLU A 133 -1.00 10.97 8.34
C GLU A 133 0.00 10.80 9.48
N HIS A 134 1.17 11.42 9.36
CA HIS A 134 2.19 11.44 10.39
C HIS A 134 2.33 12.87 10.91
N LYS A 135 1.84 13.10 12.11
CA LYS A 135 1.85 14.38 12.80
C LYS A 135 3.01 14.41 13.80
N ILE A 136 3.93 15.34 13.59
CA ILE A 136 5.09 15.56 14.42
C ILE A 136 5.00 17.00 14.89
N THR A 137 4.61 17.20 16.15
CA THR A 137 4.37 18.56 16.66
C THR A 137 5.67 19.30 16.96
N GLU A 138 5.56 20.60 17.19
CA GLU A 138 6.66 21.49 17.55
C GLU A 138 7.37 21.11 18.83
N ASN A 139 6.74 20.33 19.72
CA ASN A 139 7.27 19.89 20.99
C ASN A 139 8.02 18.55 20.91
N SER A 140 8.02 17.90 19.74
CA SER A 140 8.74 16.63 19.55
C SER A 140 10.25 16.81 19.54
N ASN A 141 10.99 15.76 19.87
CA ASN A 141 12.45 15.73 19.74
C ASN A 141 12.89 16.08 18.30
N GLN A 142 12.22 15.49 17.31
CA GLN A 142 12.55 15.74 15.91
C GLN A 142 12.43 17.23 15.53
N ALA A 143 11.33 17.90 15.88
CA ALA A 143 11.17 19.31 15.59
C ALA A 143 12.20 20.18 16.33
N ASN A 144 12.50 19.82 17.59
CA ASN A 144 13.53 20.49 18.38
C ASN A 144 14.93 20.26 17.85
N ALA A 145 15.22 19.10 17.26
CA ALA A 145 16.51 18.81 16.64
C ALA A 145 16.81 19.75 15.46
N TYR A 146 15.79 20.07 14.63
CA TYR A 146 15.92 21.07 13.54
C TYR A 146 16.17 22.50 14.02
N ARG A 147 15.98 22.77 15.33
CA ARG A 147 16.22 24.07 15.97
C ARG A 147 17.45 24.08 16.89
N ALA A 148 18.12 22.93 16.99
CA ALA A 148 19.21 22.78 17.95
C ALA A 148 20.47 23.53 17.51
N MET A 149 20.70 24.71 18.13
CA MET A 149 21.82 25.62 17.87
C MET A 149 22.38 26.21 19.18
N LYS A 150 22.27 25.48 20.30
CA LYS A 150 22.58 26.01 21.65
C LYS A 150 24.04 26.50 21.82
N ASN A 151 24.97 25.89 21.15
CA ASN A 151 26.37 26.26 21.13
C ASN A 151 26.99 25.97 19.75
N THR A 152 28.21 26.44 19.52
CA THR A 152 28.92 26.28 18.25
C THR A 152 29.12 24.81 17.89
N THR A 153 29.44 23.96 18.85
CA THR A 153 29.66 22.53 18.60
C THR A 153 28.38 21.84 18.11
N VAL A 154 27.25 22.09 18.75
CA VAL A 154 25.95 21.54 18.33
C VAL A 154 25.54 22.11 16.98
N ARG A 155 25.64 23.42 16.80
CA ARG A 155 25.28 24.09 15.55
C ARG A 155 26.08 23.55 14.36
N ASP A 156 27.41 23.46 14.49
CA ASP A 156 28.29 23.13 13.38
C ASP A 156 28.28 21.64 13.03
N ASN A 157 27.86 20.77 13.98
CA ASN A 157 27.68 19.33 13.74
C ASN A 157 26.24 18.91 13.42
N ASN A 158 25.25 19.80 13.55
CA ASN A 158 23.86 19.48 13.31
C ASN A 158 23.55 19.54 11.80
N ASN A 159 23.54 18.39 11.15
CA ASN A 159 23.26 18.23 9.72
C ASN A 159 21.79 18.53 9.33
N LEU A 160 20.89 18.70 10.31
CA LEU A 160 19.51 19.11 10.06
C LEU A 160 19.37 20.61 9.77
N LEU A 161 20.39 21.39 10.13
CA LEU A 161 20.47 22.80 9.80
C LEU A 161 20.83 23.00 8.31
N TYR A 162 20.63 24.19 7.84
CA TYR A 162 20.98 24.61 6.48
C TYR A 162 22.15 25.60 6.53
N THR A 163 23.17 25.35 5.75
CA THR A 163 24.28 26.27 5.49
C THR A 163 24.28 26.62 4.01
N ASP A 164 24.22 27.87 3.65
CA ASP A 164 24.21 28.32 2.26
C ASP A 164 25.56 27.95 1.58
N PRO A 165 25.59 27.05 0.59
CA PRO A 165 26.82 26.64 -0.06
C PRO A 165 27.46 27.76 -0.93
N ASP A 166 26.65 28.76 -1.31
CA ASP A 166 27.10 29.87 -2.13
C ASP A 166 27.80 30.99 -1.29
N ASN A 167 27.75 30.87 0.03
CA ASN A 167 28.36 31.83 0.96
C ASN A 167 29.31 31.12 1.94
N ALA A 168 30.60 31.23 1.69
CA ALA A 168 31.65 30.63 2.53
C ALA A 168 31.65 31.08 4.00
N TYR A 169 30.98 32.21 4.32
CA TYR A 169 30.86 32.75 5.68
C TYR A 169 29.47 32.49 6.30
N ALA A 170 28.59 31.75 5.61
CA ALA A 170 27.27 31.47 6.13
C ALA A 170 27.34 30.56 7.38
N LEU A 171 26.62 30.97 8.42
CA LEU A 171 26.42 30.12 9.58
C LEU A 171 25.21 29.22 9.36
N PRO A 172 25.24 27.98 9.91
CA PRO A 172 24.09 27.08 9.88
C PRO A 172 22.84 27.75 10.51
N ILE A 173 21.71 27.66 9.84
CA ILE A 173 20.42 28.18 10.29
C ILE A 173 19.37 27.08 10.29
N THR A 174 18.33 27.24 11.10
CA THR A 174 17.20 26.32 11.07
C THR A 174 16.33 26.54 9.83
N VAL A 175 15.88 25.44 9.22
CA VAL A 175 14.83 25.46 8.19
C VAL A 175 13.43 25.24 8.77
N LEU A 176 13.34 25.05 10.08
CA LEU A 176 12.09 24.86 10.84
C LEU A 176 12.06 25.83 12.03
N PRO A 177 11.94 27.16 11.81
CA PRO A 177 11.95 28.13 12.91
C PRO A 177 10.72 27.99 13.83
N GLN A 178 9.58 27.57 13.29
CA GLN A 178 8.33 27.35 14.02
C GLN A 178 7.62 26.10 13.52
N GLY A 179 6.71 25.57 14.36
CA GLY A 179 5.87 24.42 14.03
C GLY A 179 6.62 23.09 14.00
N GLY A 180 5.98 22.07 13.53
CA GLY A 180 6.48 20.71 13.36
C GLY A 180 6.33 20.24 11.91
N PHE A 181 6.07 18.96 11.73
CA PHE A 181 5.91 18.34 10.41
C PHE A 181 4.52 17.71 10.27
N TYR A 182 3.98 17.79 9.08
CA TYR A 182 2.81 17.08 8.64
C TYR A 182 3.16 16.26 7.40
N LYS A 183 3.30 14.95 7.54
CA LYS A 183 3.59 14.06 6.42
C LYS A 183 2.33 13.26 6.10
N ARG A 184 1.98 13.20 4.82
CA ARG A 184 0.81 12.46 4.37
C ARG A 184 1.14 11.57 3.18
N THR A 185 0.66 10.34 3.24
CA THR A 185 0.73 9.39 2.13
C THR A 185 -0.68 8.87 1.86
N ASP A 186 -1.18 9.09 0.65
CA ASP A 186 -2.43 8.54 0.19
C ASP A 186 -2.15 7.52 -0.92
N ASN A 187 -2.71 6.31 -0.77
CA ASN A 187 -2.70 5.29 -1.80
C ASN A 187 -4.14 4.95 -2.15
N ARG A 188 -4.45 4.93 -3.43
CA ARG A 188 -5.75 4.55 -3.97
C ARG A 188 -5.57 3.48 -5.02
N MET A 189 -6.45 2.48 -5.00
CA MET A 189 -6.51 1.43 -6.00
C MET A 189 -7.96 1.24 -6.43
N LEU A 190 -8.17 1.18 -7.74
CA LEU A 190 -9.43 0.79 -8.35
C LEU A 190 -9.15 -0.36 -9.30
N SER A 191 -9.83 -1.49 -9.11
CA SER A 191 -9.71 -2.68 -9.96
C SER A 191 -11.06 -3.04 -10.55
N TYR A 192 -11.04 -3.36 -11.84
CA TYR A 192 -12.15 -3.95 -12.57
C TYR A 192 -11.70 -5.31 -13.08
N ASP A 193 -12.45 -6.33 -12.74
CA ASP A 193 -12.18 -7.70 -13.14
C ASP A 193 -13.39 -8.27 -13.87
N PHE A 194 -13.14 -8.89 -15.01
CA PHE A 194 -14.15 -9.61 -15.77
C PHE A 194 -13.64 -10.98 -16.16
N ARG A 195 -14.46 -12.00 -16.00
CA ARG A 195 -14.15 -13.36 -16.41
C ARG A 195 -15.40 -14.04 -16.97
N ALA A 196 -15.28 -14.64 -18.14
CA ALA A 196 -16.31 -15.50 -18.72
C ALA A 196 -15.74 -16.88 -18.99
N THR A 197 -16.46 -17.92 -18.60
CA THR A 197 -16.04 -19.31 -18.76
C THR A 197 -17.17 -20.18 -19.28
N ALA A 198 -16.78 -21.23 -20.01
CA ALA A 198 -17.65 -22.33 -20.43
C ALA A 198 -17.03 -23.63 -19.97
N ASN A 199 -17.83 -24.47 -19.36
CA ASN A 199 -17.45 -25.80 -18.89
C ASN A 199 -18.42 -26.83 -19.47
N TYR A 200 -17.88 -27.76 -20.28
CA TYR A 200 -18.63 -28.84 -20.89
C TYR A 200 -18.09 -30.18 -20.41
N ASN A 201 -18.99 -31.02 -19.85
CA ASN A 201 -18.65 -32.33 -19.33
C ASN A 201 -19.65 -33.35 -19.87
N HIS A 202 -19.19 -34.31 -20.69
CA HIS A 202 -20.05 -35.31 -21.25
C HIS A 202 -19.38 -36.68 -21.28
N THR A 203 -20.18 -37.72 -21.05
CA THR A 203 -19.75 -39.11 -21.17
C THR A 203 -20.48 -39.78 -22.32
N PHE A 204 -19.73 -40.11 -23.37
CA PHE A 204 -20.23 -40.85 -24.55
C PHE A 204 -20.08 -42.35 -24.34
N ASN A 205 -21.11 -43.08 -24.63
CA ASN A 205 -21.11 -44.57 -24.63
C ASN A 205 -20.52 -45.22 -23.35
N ARG A 206 -20.59 -44.51 -22.21
CA ARG A 206 -20.02 -44.95 -20.88
C ARG A 206 -18.49 -45.06 -20.82
N ASP A 207 -17.80 -45.09 -21.96
CA ASP A 207 -16.35 -45.37 -22.05
C ASP A 207 -15.54 -44.11 -22.39
N HIS A 208 -16.15 -43.07 -22.92
CA HIS A 208 -15.47 -41.86 -23.38
C HIS A 208 -15.92 -40.64 -22.56
N ILE A 209 -15.04 -40.19 -21.71
CA ILE A 209 -15.31 -38.98 -20.89
C ILE A 209 -14.57 -37.80 -21.52
N VAL A 210 -15.29 -36.73 -21.81
CA VAL A 210 -14.76 -35.50 -22.38
C VAL A 210 -15.07 -34.37 -21.42
N ASN A 211 -14.04 -33.63 -20.98
CA ASN A 211 -14.17 -32.42 -20.22
C ASN A 211 -13.50 -31.28 -20.99
N LEU A 212 -14.25 -30.27 -21.32
CA LEU A 212 -13.74 -29.04 -22.00
C LEU A 212 -14.03 -27.86 -21.10
N PHE A 213 -13.00 -27.08 -20.83
CA PHE A 213 -13.10 -25.85 -20.08
C PHE A 213 -12.38 -24.74 -20.84
N GLY A 214 -13.01 -23.60 -21.00
CA GLY A 214 -12.38 -22.46 -21.66
C GLY A 214 -12.99 -21.17 -21.23
N GLY A 215 -12.28 -20.09 -21.51
CA GLY A 215 -12.77 -18.78 -21.14
C GLY A 215 -11.84 -17.64 -21.48
N MET A 216 -12.26 -16.48 -21.04
CA MET A 216 -11.50 -15.25 -21.10
C MET A 216 -11.54 -14.53 -19.75
N GLU A 217 -10.49 -13.78 -19.46
CA GLU A 217 -10.42 -12.90 -18.31
C GLU A 217 -9.76 -11.58 -18.70
N SER A 218 -10.17 -10.52 -18.02
CA SER A 218 -9.58 -9.19 -18.18
C SER A 218 -9.54 -8.48 -16.84
N THR A 219 -8.41 -7.89 -16.52
CA THR A 219 -8.21 -7.11 -15.30
C THR A 219 -7.64 -5.74 -15.65
N ASN A 220 -8.22 -4.70 -15.08
CA ASN A 220 -7.69 -3.34 -15.13
C ASN A 220 -7.50 -2.84 -13.69
N ILE A 221 -6.27 -2.46 -13.35
CA ILE A 221 -5.94 -1.95 -12.02
C ILE A 221 -5.30 -0.58 -12.16
N GLU A 222 -5.97 0.41 -11.60
CA GLU A 222 -5.49 1.78 -11.50
C GLU A 222 -5.00 2.03 -10.08
N ARG A 223 -3.74 2.47 -9.94
CA ARG A 223 -3.15 2.85 -8.67
C ARG A 223 -2.67 4.28 -8.73
N SER A 224 -3.02 5.03 -7.71
CA SER A 224 -2.57 6.39 -7.50
C SER A 224 -1.94 6.48 -6.12
N ARG A 225 -0.73 7.02 -6.07
CA ARG A 225 -0.04 7.34 -4.83
C ARG A 225 0.34 8.80 -4.84
N SER A 226 0.04 9.48 -3.76
CA SER A 226 0.54 10.81 -3.46
C SER A 226 1.25 10.81 -2.12
N TRP A 227 2.32 11.55 -2.03
CA TRP A 227 3.05 11.78 -0.79
C TRP A 227 3.37 13.25 -0.66
N PHE A 228 3.21 13.76 0.57
CA PHE A 228 3.43 15.14 0.91
C PHE A 228 4.18 15.25 2.23
N ASN A 229 5.19 16.12 2.29
CA ASN A 229 5.98 16.43 3.47
C ASN A 229 5.84 17.92 3.79
N GLY A 230 4.85 18.27 4.60
CA GLY A 230 4.61 19.62 5.07
C GLY A 230 5.53 19.94 6.25
N VAL A 231 6.19 21.08 6.17
CA VAL A 231 7.11 21.63 7.17
C VAL A 231 6.53 22.88 7.78
N GLY A 232 6.77 23.08 9.07
CA GLY A 232 6.35 24.31 9.77
C GLY A 232 4.88 24.30 10.20
N MET A 233 4.24 23.14 10.32
CA MET A 233 2.87 23.06 10.80
C MET A 233 2.78 23.45 12.28
N GLN A 234 2.09 24.55 12.56
CA GLN A 234 1.91 25.08 13.91
C GLN A 234 0.65 24.47 14.54
N TYR A 235 0.80 23.36 15.24
CA TYR A 235 -0.34 22.64 15.85
C TYR A 235 -0.98 23.45 16.99
N TYR A 236 -0.20 24.26 17.69
CA TYR A 236 -0.70 25.18 18.74
C TYR A 236 -1.52 26.35 18.18
N ALA A 237 -1.33 26.70 16.90
CA ALA A 237 -1.97 27.83 16.24
C ALA A 237 -3.00 27.39 15.19
N SER A 238 -3.81 26.39 15.52
CA SER A 238 -4.89 25.88 14.65
C SER A 238 -4.40 25.30 13.32
N GLU A 239 -3.27 24.61 13.32
CA GLU A 239 -2.71 23.91 12.16
C GLU A 239 -2.37 24.85 10.97
N VAL A 240 -1.89 26.05 11.25
CA VAL A 240 -1.43 27.01 10.23
C VAL A 240 0.02 26.73 9.86
N PRO A 241 0.37 26.53 8.58
CA PRO A 241 1.75 26.31 8.19
C PRO A 241 2.59 27.58 8.26
N PHE A 242 3.83 27.45 8.70
CA PHE A 242 4.87 28.47 8.65
C PHE A 242 6.13 27.86 8.00
N TYR A 243 6.54 28.39 6.88
CA TYR A 243 7.72 27.91 6.16
C TYR A 243 8.57 29.06 5.66
N ILE A 244 9.87 28.80 5.47
CA ILE A 244 10.84 29.75 4.98
C ILE A 244 11.43 29.26 3.66
N TYR A 245 11.94 30.19 2.86
CA TYR A 245 12.54 29.91 1.56
C TYR A 245 13.69 28.89 1.65
N GLN A 246 14.50 28.97 2.70
CA GLN A 246 15.65 28.10 2.91
C GLN A 246 15.30 26.61 3.02
N PHE A 247 14.09 26.28 3.43
CA PHE A 247 13.64 24.90 3.39
C PHE A 247 13.58 24.36 1.95
N PHE A 248 13.03 25.14 1.03
CA PHE A 248 12.93 24.73 -0.38
C PHE A 248 14.31 24.72 -1.05
N LYS A 249 15.18 25.67 -0.72
CA LYS A 249 16.55 25.71 -1.22
C LYS A 249 17.32 24.46 -0.77
N LYS A 250 17.29 24.11 0.52
CA LYS A 250 17.87 22.89 1.07
C LYS A 250 17.31 21.62 0.38
N SER A 251 16.00 21.56 0.23
CA SER A 251 15.35 20.40 -0.42
C SER A 251 15.82 20.21 -1.85
N GLN A 252 15.98 21.27 -2.61
CA GLN A 252 16.48 21.24 -3.97
C GLN A 252 17.95 20.82 -4.05
N GLU A 253 18.80 21.37 -3.20
CA GLU A 253 20.24 21.08 -3.16
C GLU A 253 20.52 19.64 -2.71
N GLU A 254 19.72 19.09 -1.82
CA GLU A 254 19.83 17.73 -1.31
C GLU A 254 19.02 16.70 -2.12
N ASN A 255 18.40 17.10 -3.23
CA ASN A 255 17.51 16.28 -4.06
C ASN A 255 16.40 15.60 -3.22
N MET A 256 15.85 16.33 -2.26
CA MET A 256 14.74 15.86 -1.44
C MET A 256 13.41 16.40 -1.97
N ASP A 257 12.52 15.51 -2.31
CA ASP A 257 11.17 15.88 -2.70
C ASP A 257 10.35 16.28 -1.45
N TYR A 258 9.49 17.30 -1.57
CA TYR A 258 8.50 17.63 -0.54
C TYR A 258 7.10 17.11 -0.92
N TYR A 259 6.88 16.70 -2.16
CA TYR A 259 5.72 15.92 -2.58
C TYR A 259 6.07 15.02 -3.78
N THR A 260 5.35 13.92 -3.93
CA THR A 260 5.45 13.07 -5.10
C THR A 260 4.07 12.58 -5.53
N LEU A 261 3.90 12.39 -6.83
CA LEU A 261 2.72 11.79 -7.43
C LEU A 261 3.15 10.61 -8.31
N SER A 262 2.48 9.49 -8.16
CA SER A 262 2.73 8.32 -8.99
C SER A 262 1.39 7.68 -9.37
N ASN A 263 1.14 7.56 -10.66
CA ASN A 263 -0.04 6.90 -11.19
C ASN A 263 0.40 5.73 -12.06
N THR A 264 -0.14 4.56 -11.80
CA THR A 264 0.14 3.37 -12.59
C THR A 264 -1.18 2.73 -13.02
N ASN A 265 -1.19 2.23 -14.25
CA ASN A 265 -2.32 1.51 -14.80
C ASN A 265 -1.81 0.16 -15.34
N SER A 266 -2.28 -0.93 -14.74
CA SER A 266 -1.97 -2.29 -15.14
C SER A 266 -3.19 -2.92 -15.78
N ARG A 267 -3.05 -3.36 -17.03
CA ARG A 267 -4.10 -4.05 -17.79
C ARG A 267 -3.60 -5.40 -18.23
N SER A 268 -4.42 -6.41 -18.04
CA SER A 268 -4.16 -7.73 -18.55
C SER A 268 -5.43 -8.34 -19.16
N ALA A 269 -5.24 -9.17 -20.15
CA ALA A 269 -6.30 -10.00 -20.70
C ALA A 269 -5.72 -11.37 -21.04
N ALA A 270 -6.51 -12.40 -20.84
CA ALA A 270 -6.13 -13.76 -21.19
C ALA A 270 -7.29 -14.55 -21.78
N PHE A 271 -6.96 -15.42 -22.71
CA PHE A 271 -7.83 -16.47 -23.25
C PHE A 271 -7.23 -17.81 -22.88
N PHE A 272 -8.03 -18.75 -22.43
CA PHE A 272 -7.55 -20.05 -22.03
C PHE A 272 -8.52 -21.16 -22.40
N ALA A 273 -7.98 -22.32 -22.70
CA ALA A 273 -8.75 -23.54 -22.89
C ALA A 273 -8.01 -24.73 -22.32
N ASN A 274 -8.76 -25.66 -21.74
CA ASN A 274 -8.30 -26.95 -21.26
C ASN A 274 -9.23 -28.02 -21.80
N GLY A 275 -8.66 -29.12 -22.28
CA GLY A 275 -9.40 -30.30 -22.72
C GLY A 275 -8.83 -31.53 -22.08
N THR A 276 -9.70 -32.35 -21.47
CA THR A 276 -9.35 -33.67 -20.93
C THR A 276 -10.22 -34.71 -21.59
N TYR A 277 -9.58 -35.78 -22.08
CA TYR A 277 -10.24 -36.93 -22.61
C TYR A 277 -9.79 -38.18 -21.85
N SER A 278 -10.74 -39.00 -21.43
CA SER A 278 -10.49 -40.27 -20.76
C SER A 278 -11.22 -41.38 -21.47
N TYR A 279 -10.48 -42.44 -21.79
CA TYR A 279 -11.03 -43.65 -22.38
C TYR A 279 -11.02 -44.80 -21.37
N LYS A 280 -12.21 -45.31 -21.04
CA LYS A 280 -12.43 -46.41 -20.06
C LYS A 280 -11.79 -46.19 -18.70
N GLY A 281 -11.48 -44.93 -18.33
CA GLY A 281 -10.74 -44.59 -17.11
C GLY A 281 -9.30 -45.08 -17.07
N LYS A 282 -8.77 -45.61 -18.19
CA LYS A 282 -7.41 -46.20 -18.28
C LYS A 282 -6.43 -45.24 -18.99
N TYR A 283 -6.89 -44.57 -20.04
CA TYR A 283 -6.07 -43.68 -20.84
C TYR A 283 -6.62 -42.26 -20.69
N ASN A 284 -5.77 -41.36 -20.23
CA ASN A 284 -6.15 -39.98 -20.01
C ASN A 284 -5.23 -39.06 -20.81
N PHE A 285 -5.81 -38.13 -21.54
CA PHE A 285 -5.09 -37.09 -22.27
C PHE A 285 -5.57 -35.75 -21.79
N ASN A 286 -4.64 -34.86 -21.50
CA ASN A 286 -4.93 -33.48 -21.10
C ASN A 286 -4.14 -32.49 -21.97
N GLY A 287 -4.81 -31.46 -22.44
CA GLY A 287 -4.20 -30.35 -23.17
C GLY A 287 -4.68 -29.03 -22.62
N THR A 288 -3.74 -28.11 -22.36
CA THR A 288 -4.03 -26.76 -21.90
C THR A 288 -3.35 -25.74 -22.82
N ILE A 289 -4.06 -24.69 -23.16
CA ILE A 289 -3.52 -23.51 -23.88
C ILE A 289 -3.96 -22.25 -23.16
N ARG A 290 -3.04 -21.30 -23.02
CA ARG A 290 -3.32 -19.96 -22.52
C ARG A 290 -2.61 -18.95 -23.39
N TYR A 291 -3.32 -17.92 -23.78
CA TYR A 291 -2.81 -16.78 -24.51
C TYR A 291 -3.11 -15.52 -23.68
N GLU A 292 -2.08 -14.94 -23.10
CA GLU A 292 -2.24 -13.81 -22.19
C GLU A 292 -1.41 -12.62 -22.62
N GLY A 293 -1.93 -11.42 -22.34
CA GLY A 293 -1.27 -10.17 -22.62
C GLY A 293 -1.37 -9.20 -21.46
N THR A 294 -0.31 -8.40 -21.28
CA THR A 294 -0.28 -7.33 -20.30
C THR A 294 0.48 -6.12 -20.79
N ASN A 295 0.07 -4.93 -20.38
CA ASN A 295 0.78 -3.69 -20.69
C ASN A 295 2.08 -3.51 -19.89
N MET A 296 2.37 -4.40 -18.93
CA MET A 296 3.58 -4.34 -18.10
C MET A 296 4.81 -4.94 -18.80
N LEU A 297 4.63 -5.74 -19.85
CA LEU A 297 5.70 -6.39 -20.62
C LEU A 297 6.18 -5.52 -21.81
N GLY A 298 6.80 -4.37 -21.52
CA GLY A 298 7.45 -3.54 -22.53
C GLY A 298 6.52 -2.84 -23.54
N ARG A 299 7.10 -2.21 -24.57
CA ARG A 299 6.38 -1.42 -25.59
C ARG A 299 5.96 -2.21 -26.82
N SER A 300 6.64 -3.31 -27.15
CA SER A 300 6.35 -4.13 -28.32
C SER A 300 5.06 -4.93 -28.17
N ARG A 301 4.20 -4.90 -29.18
CA ARG A 301 2.95 -5.70 -29.18
C ARG A 301 3.24 -7.20 -29.12
N SER A 302 4.26 -7.69 -29.80
CA SER A 302 4.64 -9.11 -29.84
C SER A 302 5.18 -9.60 -28.48
N ALA A 303 5.83 -8.71 -27.70
CA ALA A 303 6.33 -9.06 -26.38
C ALA A 303 5.24 -9.03 -25.30
N ARG A 304 4.10 -8.39 -25.55
CA ARG A 304 3.00 -8.26 -24.60
C ARG A 304 2.07 -9.45 -24.54
N TRP A 305 2.06 -10.26 -25.60
CA TRP A 305 1.18 -11.42 -25.71
C TRP A 305 2.00 -12.70 -25.78
N LEU A 306 1.80 -13.57 -24.78
CA LEU A 306 2.57 -14.80 -24.61
C LEU A 306 1.65 -16.01 -24.67
N PRO A 307 1.85 -16.94 -25.63
CA PRO A 307 1.21 -18.23 -25.61
C PRO A 307 1.95 -19.18 -24.65
N THR A 308 1.20 -19.90 -23.84
CA THR A 308 1.68 -21.03 -23.03
C THR A 308 0.81 -22.24 -23.30
N TRP A 309 1.40 -23.42 -23.33
CA TRP A 309 0.66 -24.65 -23.54
C TRP A 309 1.31 -25.84 -22.79
N ASN A 310 0.49 -26.81 -22.48
CA ASN A 310 0.92 -28.06 -21.88
C ASN A 310 0.09 -29.20 -22.47
N ILE A 311 0.74 -30.34 -22.69
CA ILE A 311 0.10 -31.61 -23.10
C ILE A 311 0.63 -32.70 -22.18
N SER A 312 -0.25 -33.54 -21.66
CA SER A 312 0.07 -34.68 -20.81
C SER A 312 -0.86 -35.85 -21.11
N GLY A 313 -0.40 -37.09 -20.86
CA GLY A 313 -1.15 -38.32 -21.09
C GLY A 313 -0.69 -39.43 -20.19
#